data_403c85ba4b1b884b46d070ab73864c7f
#
_entry.id   403c85ba4b1b884b46d070ab73864c7f
#
_cell.length_a   1.000
_cell.length_b   1.000
_cell.length_c   1.000
_cell.angle_alpha   90.00
_cell.angle_beta   90.00
_cell.angle_gamma   90.00
#
_symmetry.space_group_name_H-M   'P 1'
#
loop_
_entity.id
_entity.type
_entity.pdbx_description
1 polymer ?
#
loop_
_entity_poly.entity_id
_entity_poly.type
_entity_poly.pdbx_seq_one_letter_code
_entity_poly.pdbx_strand_id
1 'polypeptide(L)'
;MSTLRKTLKDNRWACWLVLACLVVPMFASYFFDDMFSSLSELFKNPEYLELGWNMADYGFYASGYSFLCIWGGLIVCGALLDRFGVRLVGSIFVGLMVGGAGLVTFAISAGFEPKTSLTIAYIGCMLFGLGSEIAGVSVTRSIAKWFKGRNMALAMGLQLAIARFGTATAILIAPMIVKQKALGEFYTLAETNKPALIGLAVLAVGAILWAVFVAMVGWLD
;
A
#
# COMPACT_ATOMS: atom_id res chain seq x y z
N MET A 1 41.22 8.37 -23.63
CA MET A 1 40.20 9.27 -23.06
C MET A 1 38.86 8.54 -23.07
N SER A 2 38.47 7.91 -21.96
CA SER A 2 37.18 7.24 -21.85
C SER A 2 36.11 8.32 -21.72
N THR A 3 35.27 8.46 -22.71
CA THR A 3 34.02 9.23 -22.61
C THR A 3 33.19 8.58 -21.50
N LEU A 4 33.23 9.17 -20.32
CA LEU A 4 32.34 8.83 -19.22
C LEU A 4 30.89 8.94 -19.74
N ARG A 5 30.24 7.81 -20.02
CA ARG A 5 28.81 7.79 -20.27
C ARG A 5 28.13 8.42 -19.07
N LYS A 6 27.59 9.61 -19.22
CA LYS A 6 26.74 10.24 -18.21
C LYS A 6 25.58 9.28 -17.96
N THR A 7 25.56 8.66 -16.80
CA THR A 7 24.43 7.81 -16.39
C THR A 7 23.25 8.70 -16.00
N LEU A 8 22.02 8.19 -16.12
CA LEU A 8 20.81 8.94 -15.66
C LEU A 8 20.93 9.41 -14.22
N LYS A 9 21.75 8.72 -13.40
CA LYS A 9 22.05 9.13 -12.00
C LYS A 9 22.78 10.47 -11.90
N ASP A 10 23.51 10.89 -12.94
CA ASP A 10 24.21 12.16 -12.95
C ASP A 10 23.27 13.35 -13.23
N ASN A 11 22.08 13.06 -13.75
CA ASN A 11 21.05 14.06 -14.00
C ASN A 11 20.20 14.28 -12.74
N ARG A 12 20.24 15.49 -12.17
CA ARG A 12 19.46 15.87 -10.99
C ARG A 12 17.95 15.67 -11.20
N TRP A 13 17.44 16.03 -12.38
CA TRP A 13 16.03 15.89 -12.68
C TRP A 13 15.57 14.41 -12.73
N ALA A 14 16.41 13.53 -13.26
CA ALA A 14 16.13 12.09 -13.28
C ALA A 14 16.02 11.51 -11.86
N CYS A 15 16.90 11.92 -10.94
CA CYS A 15 16.83 11.49 -9.54
C CYS A 15 15.52 11.92 -8.87
N TRP A 16 15.08 13.16 -9.08
CA TRP A 16 13.82 13.66 -8.50
C TRP A 16 12.58 12.98 -9.13
N LEU A 17 12.61 12.71 -10.43
CA LEU A 17 11.55 11.96 -11.10
C LEU A 17 11.47 10.51 -10.57
N VAL A 18 12.61 9.85 -10.39
CA VAL A 18 12.66 8.54 -9.73
C VAL A 18 12.10 8.59 -8.32
N LEU A 19 12.45 9.62 -7.53
CA LEU A 19 11.87 9.80 -6.22
C LEU A 19 10.35 9.93 -6.28
N ALA A 20 9.82 10.73 -7.21
CA ALA A 20 8.37 10.87 -7.40
C ALA A 20 7.71 9.53 -7.72
N CYS A 21 8.31 8.72 -8.61
CA CYS A 21 7.81 7.38 -8.93
C CYS A 21 7.84 6.41 -7.73
N LEU A 22 8.76 6.60 -6.80
CA LEU A 22 8.94 5.73 -5.63
C LEU A 22 8.04 6.13 -4.44
N VAL A 23 7.78 7.44 -4.25
CA VAL A 23 7.01 7.91 -3.10
C VAL A 23 5.50 7.72 -3.28
N VAL A 24 5.00 7.72 -4.53
CA VAL A 24 3.56 7.53 -4.79
C VAL A 24 3.06 6.14 -4.42
N PRO A 25 3.75 5.02 -4.74
CA PRO A 25 3.40 3.70 -4.21
C PRO A 25 3.35 3.66 -2.69
N MET A 26 4.25 4.36 -2.01
CA MET A 26 4.25 4.44 -0.55
C MET A 26 3.05 5.24 -0.02
N PHE A 27 2.76 6.39 -0.61
CA PHE A 27 1.54 7.14 -0.31
C PHE A 27 0.30 6.24 -0.46
N ALA A 28 0.19 5.55 -1.59
CA ALA A 28 -0.95 4.69 -1.93
C ALA A 28 -1.13 3.52 -0.95
N SER A 29 -0.01 2.93 -0.50
CA SER A 29 -0.01 1.85 0.47
C SER A 29 -0.58 2.31 1.82
N TYR A 30 -0.06 3.40 2.39
CA TYR A 30 -0.54 3.95 3.65
C TYR A 30 -1.98 4.48 3.54
N PHE A 31 -2.33 5.05 2.38
CA PHE A 31 -3.68 5.50 2.10
C PHE A 31 -4.69 4.33 2.12
N PHE A 32 -4.37 3.19 1.50
CA PHE A 32 -5.24 2.01 1.52
C PHE A 32 -5.36 1.41 2.93
N ASP A 33 -4.24 1.25 3.63
CA ASP A 33 -4.18 0.64 4.95
C ASP A 33 -5.06 1.39 5.97
N ASP A 34 -4.94 2.72 5.98
CA ASP A 34 -5.61 3.57 6.96
C ASP A 34 -7.05 3.96 6.59
N MET A 35 -7.55 3.58 5.40
CA MET A 35 -8.92 3.90 4.97
C MET A 35 -9.99 3.39 5.93
N PHE A 36 -9.83 2.17 6.45
CA PHE A 36 -10.80 1.57 7.36
C PHE A 36 -10.62 1.98 8.82
N SER A 37 -9.46 2.48 9.21
CA SER A 37 -9.18 2.86 10.59
C SER A 37 -10.10 3.96 11.09
N SER A 38 -10.39 4.95 10.26
CA SER A 38 -11.32 6.05 10.57
C SER A 38 -12.79 5.66 10.49
N LEU A 39 -13.11 4.51 9.90
CA LEU A 39 -14.47 3.97 9.80
C LEU A 39 -14.78 2.94 10.88
N SER A 40 -13.85 2.73 11.84
CA SER A 40 -14.01 1.76 12.93
C SER A 40 -15.29 1.94 13.74
N GLU A 41 -15.82 3.16 13.84
CA GLU A 41 -17.10 3.45 14.49
C GLU A 41 -18.29 2.70 13.87
N LEU A 42 -18.25 2.43 12.54
CA LEU A 42 -19.32 1.69 11.86
C LEU A 42 -19.42 0.25 12.37
N PHE A 43 -18.30 -0.36 12.74
CA PHE A 43 -18.24 -1.75 13.22
C PHE A 43 -18.73 -1.92 14.66
N LYS A 44 -19.06 -0.83 15.37
CA LYS A 44 -19.68 -0.89 16.71
C LYS A 44 -21.13 -1.35 16.64
N ASN A 45 -21.82 -1.10 15.54
CA ASN A 45 -23.23 -1.43 15.35
C ASN A 45 -23.40 -2.33 14.11
N PRO A 46 -23.01 -3.62 14.18
CA PRO A 46 -23.02 -4.53 13.03
C PRO A 46 -24.42 -4.75 12.44
N GLU A 47 -25.47 -4.51 13.20
CA GLU A 47 -26.87 -4.61 12.78
C GLU A 47 -27.26 -3.60 11.68
N TYR A 48 -26.50 -2.49 11.55
CA TYR A 48 -26.71 -1.49 10.51
C TYR A 48 -25.73 -1.64 9.33
N LEU A 49 -24.93 -2.71 9.31
CA LEU A 49 -23.98 -3.02 8.25
C LEU A 49 -24.40 -4.28 7.49
N GLU A 50 -24.63 -4.16 6.19
CA GLU A 50 -24.84 -5.34 5.33
C GLU A 50 -23.67 -6.32 5.36
N LEU A 51 -22.44 -5.82 5.58
CA LEU A 51 -21.23 -6.62 5.75
C LEU A 51 -21.28 -7.52 6.99
N GLY A 52 -22.00 -7.11 8.06
CA GLY A 52 -22.21 -7.88 9.28
C GLY A 52 -20.97 -8.05 10.16
N TRP A 53 -19.88 -7.32 9.89
CA TRP A 53 -18.68 -7.37 10.73
C TRP A 53 -18.87 -6.51 11.98
N ASN A 54 -18.42 -7.04 13.12
CA ASN A 54 -18.33 -6.30 14.36
C ASN A 54 -16.92 -5.76 14.60
N MET A 55 -16.72 -5.04 15.71
CA MET A 55 -15.42 -4.44 16.05
C MET A 55 -14.31 -5.48 16.28
N ALA A 56 -14.64 -6.69 16.78
CA ALA A 56 -13.67 -7.78 16.94
C ALA A 56 -13.25 -8.36 15.58
N ASP A 57 -14.20 -8.48 14.64
CA ASP A 57 -13.93 -8.93 13.28
C ASP A 57 -13.02 -7.94 12.53
N TYR A 58 -13.26 -6.64 12.70
CA TYR A 58 -12.39 -5.61 12.19
C TYR A 58 -10.98 -5.69 12.80
N GLY A 59 -10.86 -5.87 14.11
CA GLY A 59 -9.58 -6.07 14.80
C GLY A 59 -8.83 -7.32 14.28
N PHE A 60 -9.56 -8.42 14.05
CA PHE A 60 -8.99 -9.62 13.44
C PHE A 60 -8.48 -9.33 12.02
N TYR A 61 -9.29 -8.71 11.17
CA TYR A 61 -8.88 -8.27 9.83
C TYR A 61 -7.60 -7.43 9.86
N ALA A 62 -7.56 -6.39 10.70
CA ALA A 62 -6.43 -5.47 10.80
C ALA A 62 -5.14 -6.16 11.29
N SER A 63 -5.25 -7.20 12.16
CA SER A 63 -4.09 -7.99 12.60
C SER A 63 -3.38 -8.72 11.46
N GLY A 64 -4.10 -9.01 10.37
CA GLY A 64 -3.58 -9.66 9.18
C GLY A 64 -2.41 -8.90 8.54
N TYR A 65 -2.41 -7.56 8.57
CA TYR A 65 -1.35 -6.73 8.02
C TYR A 65 0.05 -7.14 8.51
N SER A 66 0.20 -7.29 9.82
CA SER A 66 1.50 -7.60 10.43
C SER A 66 1.76 -9.11 10.57
N PHE A 67 0.77 -9.97 10.37
CA PHE A 67 0.88 -11.39 10.70
C PHE A 67 2.07 -12.07 10.01
N LEU A 68 2.14 -12.02 8.68
CA LEU A 68 3.25 -12.63 7.93
C LEU A 68 4.59 -11.94 8.21
N CYS A 69 4.59 -10.64 8.48
CA CYS A 69 5.78 -9.87 8.78
C CYS A 69 6.45 -10.32 10.09
N ILE A 70 5.65 -10.55 11.14
CA ILE A 70 6.11 -10.98 12.47
C ILE A 70 6.67 -12.41 12.41
N TRP A 71 6.04 -13.31 11.66
CA TRP A 71 6.46 -14.70 11.52
C TRP A 71 7.69 -14.91 10.61
N GLY A 72 8.51 -13.88 10.46
CA GLY A 72 9.78 -13.96 9.75
C GLY A 72 9.70 -13.60 8.26
N GLY A 73 8.52 -13.22 7.76
CA GLY A 73 8.33 -12.81 6.37
C GLY A 73 9.29 -11.70 5.95
N LEU A 74 9.49 -10.69 6.80
CA LEU A 74 10.44 -9.59 6.53
C LEU A 74 11.88 -10.08 6.37
N ILE A 75 12.32 -11.04 7.19
CA ILE A 75 13.69 -11.56 7.14
C ILE A 75 13.91 -12.34 5.84
N VAL A 76 13.00 -13.28 5.53
CA VAL A 76 13.08 -14.10 4.31
C VAL A 76 13.01 -13.24 3.06
N CYS A 77 12.05 -12.31 3.02
CA CYS A 77 11.86 -11.44 1.86
C CYS A 77 12.97 -10.40 1.73
N GLY A 78 13.55 -9.94 2.84
CA GLY A 78 14.75 -9.10 2.84
C GLY A 78 15.95 -9.83 2.22
N ALA A 79 16.18 -11.09 2.60
CA ALA A 79 17.21 -11.93 2.00
C ALA A 79 16.98 -12.18 0.49
N LEU A 80 15.72 -12.39 0.09
CA LEU A 80 15.36 -12.50 -1.33
C LEU A 80 15.64 -11.18 -2.08
N LEU A 81 15.33 -10.04 -1.47
CA LEU A 81 15.60 -8.72 -2.03
C LEU A 81 17.11 -8.49 -2.22
N ASP A 82 17.93 -8.95 -1.27
CA ASP A 82 19.39 -8.87 -1.38
C ASP A 82 19.93 -9.75 -2.50
N ARG A 83 19.38 -10.96 -2.67
CA ARG A 83 19.84 -11.93 -3.65
C ARG A 83 19.38 -11.60 -5.08
N PHE A 84 18.11 -11.24 -5.28
CA PHE A 84 17.49 -11.08 -6.59
C PHE A 84 17.28 -9.60 -7.00
N GLY A 85 17.53 -8.68 -6.10
CA GLY A 85 17.49 -7.24 -6.36
C GLY A 85 16.08 -6.63 -6.38
N VAL A 86 16.06 -5.30 -6.36
CA VAL A 86 14.83 -4.49 -6.23
C VAL A 86 13.89 -4.63 -7.42
N ARG A 87 14.40 -4.85 -8.64
CA ARG A 87 13.57 -4.90 -9.85
C ARG A 87 12.61 -6.09 -9.82
N LEU A 88 13.14 -7.29 -9.58
CA LEU A 88 12.34 -8.50 -9.57
C LEU A 88 11.50 -8.58 -8.28
N VAL A 89 12.16 -8.57 -7.13
CA VAL A 89 11.52 -8.79 -5.83
C VAL A 89 10.57 -7.64 -5.52
N GLY A 90 10.99 -6.39 -5.69
CA GLY A 90 10.13 -5.23 -5.49
C GLY A 90 8.86 -5.28 -6.36
N SER A 91 8.97 -5.72 -7.62
CA SER A 91 7.80 -5.85 -8.51
C SER A 91 6.84 -6.95 -8.07
N ILE A 92 7.36 -8.08 -7.59
CA ILE A 92 6.53 -9.17 -7.03
C ILE A 92 5.76 -8.65 -5.81
N PHE A 93 6.42 -7.92 -4.91
CA PHE A 93 5.78 -7.43 -3.69
C PHE A 93 4.80 -6.27 -3.93
N VAL A 94 5.07 -5.39 -4.90
CA VAL A 94 4.06 -4.43 -5.37
C VAL A 94 2.87 -5.14 -5.98
N GLY A 95 3.08 -6.21 -6.73
CA GLY A 95 2.01 -7.08 -7.25
C GLY A 95 1.20 -7.74 -6.13
N LEU A 96 1.86 -8.27 -5.08
CA LEU A 96 1.21 -8.82 -3.89
C LEU A 96 0.40 -7.77 -3.13
N MET A 97 0.93 -6.57 -3.00
CA MET A 97 0.23 -5.44 -2.36
C MET A 97 -1.07 -5.10 -3.10
N VAL A 98 -1.01 -4.95 -4.42
CA VAL A 98 -2.21 -4.66 -5.23
C VAL A 98 -3.18 -5.84 -5.25
N GLY A 99 -2.67 -7.07 -5.38
CA GLY A 99 -3.48 -8.29 -5.36
C GLY A 99 -4.17 -8.50 -4.02
N GLY A 100 -3.45 -8.28 -2.90
CA GLY A 100 -4.01 -8.34 -1.54
C GLY A 100 -5.11 -7.29 -1.33
N ALA A 101 -4.87 -6.05 -1.73
CA ALA A 101 -5.89 -4.99 -1.69
C ALA A 101 -7.11 -5.32 -2.57
N GLY A 102 -6.89 -5.92 -3.73
CA GLY A 102 -7.96 -6.41 -4.61
C GLY A 102 -8.81 -7.50 -3.95
N LEU A 103 -8.17 -8.45 -3.25
CA LEU A 103 -8.87 -9.48 -2.49
C LEU A 103 -9.71 -8.91 -1.34
N VAL A 104 -9.18 -7.92 -0.61
CA VAL A 104 -9.95 -7.23 0.43
C VAL A 104 -11.17 -6.54 -0.17
N THR A 105 -10.98 -5.78 -1.24
CA THR A 105 -12.06 -5.07 -1.93
C THR A 105 -13.12 -6.05 -2.47
N PHE A 106 -12.68 -7.17 -3.05
CA PHE A 106 -13.56 -8.23 -3.53
C PHE A 106 -14.35 -8.88 -2.39
N ALA A 107 -13.70 -9.22 -1.28
CA ALA A 107 -14.33 -9.84 -0.13
C ALA A 107 -15.47 -8.99 0.46
N ILE A 108 -15.30 -7.67 0.47
CA ILE A 108 -16.30 -6.72 0.97
C ILE A 108 -17.45 -6.55 -0.02
N SER A 109 -17.18 -6.61 -1.34
CA SER A 109 -18.20 -6.33 -2.38
C SER A 109 -19.02 -7.54 -2.81
N ALA A 110 -18.55 -8.76 -2.59
CA ALA A 110 -19.12 -9.98 -3.17
C ALA A 110 -20.39 -10.50 -2.47
N GLY A 111 -20.81 -9.90 -1.35
CA GLY A 111 -22.02 -10.31 -0.63
C GLY A 111 -21.91 -11.71 0.00
N PHE A 112 -20.71 -12.15 0.38
CA PHE A 112 -20.50 -13.40 1.09
C PHE A 112 -21.05 -13.33 2.51
N GLU A 113 -21.27 -14.49 3.12
CA GLU A 113 -21.51 -14.56 4.57
C GLU A 113 -20.39 -13.85 5.34
N PRO A 114 -20.70 -13.15 6.45
CA PRO A 114 -19.72 -12.33 7.20
C PRO A 114 -18.42 -13.08 7.54
N LYS A 115 -18.50 -14.37 7.93
CA LYS A 115 -17.32 -15.19 8.23
C LYS A 115 -16.46 -15.48 7.01
N THR A 116 -17.08 -15.78 5.86
CA THR A 116 -16.38 -16.04 4.61
C THR A 116 -15.73 -14.77 4.08
N SER A 117 -16.47 -13.67 4.08
CA SER A 117 -15.96 -12.35 3.73
C SER A 117 -14.74 -11.97 4.59
N LEU A 118 -14.84 -12.15 5.91
CA LEU A 118 -13.76 -11.87 6.85
C LEU A 118 -12.52 -12.72 6.57
N THR A 119 -12.69 -14.01 6.30
CA THR A 119 -11.57 -14.91 6.01
C THR A 119 -10.83 -14.51 4.74
N ILE A 120 -11.56 -14.20 3.66
CA ILE A 120 -10.97 -13.76 2.39
C ILE A 120 -10.27 -12.40 2.57
N ALA A 121 -10.92 -11.47 3.26
CA ALA A 121 -10.35 -10.15 3.55
C ALA A 121 -9.08 -10.26 4.41
N TYR A 122 -9.05 -11.16 5.40
CA TYR A 122 -7.89 -11.42 6.24
C TYR A 122 -6.69 -11.92 5.41
N ILE A 123 -6.92 -12.89 4.52
CA ILE A 123 -5.88 -13.38 3.61
C ILE A 123 -5.40 -12.25 2.69
N GLY A 124 -6.33 -11.45 2.15
CA GLY A 124 -5.99 -10.28 1.35
C GLY A 124 -5.14 -9.26 2.12
N CYS A 125 -5.49 -9.00 3.38
CA CYS A 125 -4.76 -8.10 4.27
C CYS A 125 -3.35 -8.62 4.59
N MET A 126 -3.18 -9.94 4.79
CA MET A 126 -1.86 -10.57 4.99
C MET A 126 -0.95 -10.38 3.77
N LEU A 127 -1.47 -10.62 2.57
CA LEU A 127 -0.72 -10.44 1.33
C LEU A 127 -0.40 -8.96 1.08
N PHE A 128 -1.36 -8.08 1.32
CA PHE A 128 -1.18 -6.64 1.24
C PHE A 128 -0.09 -6.16 2.19
N GLY A 129 -0.15 -6.53 3.48
CA GLY A 129 0.80 -6.11 4.48
C GLY A 129 2.23 -6.55 4.17
N LEU A 130 2.43 -7.83 3.82
CA LEU A 130 3.74 -8.33 3.41
C LEU A 130 4.24 -7.61 2.14
N GLY A 131 3.36 -7.40 1.16
CA GLY A 131 3.66 -6.66 -0.06
C GLY A 131 4.09 -5.23 0.20
N SER A 132 3.34 -4.52 1.06
CA SER A 132 3.57 -3.14 1.46
C SER A 132 4.92 -2.94 2.17
N GLU A 133 5.20 -3.77 3.16
CA GLU A 133 6.43 -3.68 3.96
C GLU A 133 7.68 -3.90 3.10
N ILE A 134 7.69 -4.94 2.25
CA ILE A 134 8.83 -5.22 1.38
C ILE A 134 8.94 -4.22 0.22
N ALA A 135 7.82 -3.73 -0.30
CA ALA A 135 7.83 -2.60 -1.24
C ALA A 135 8.49 -1.37 -0.60
N GLY A 136 8.17 -1.07 0.68
CA GLY A 136 8.78 0.01 1.44
C GLY A 136 10.31 -0.14 1.60
N VAL A 137 10.78 -1.35 1.93
CA VAL A 137 12.22 -1.65 1.98
C VAL A 137 12.86 -1.45 0.60
N SER A 138 12.19 -1.90 -0.48
CA SER A 138 12.65 -1.76 -1.85
C SER A 138 12.76 -0.29 -2.28
N VAL A 139 11.79 0.54 -1.90
CA VAL A 139 11.80 2.00 -2.12
C VAL A 139 12.95 2.65 -1.40
N THR A 140 13.11 2.40 -0.10
CA THR A 140 14.19 2.95 0.72
C THR A 140 15.57 2.59 0.17
N ARG A 141 15.76 1.31 -0.24
CA ARG A 141 17.00 0.84 -0.87
C ARG A 141 17.25 1.54 -2.20
N SER A 142 16.22 1.76 -2.99
CA SER A 142 16.33 2.48 -4.28
C SER A 142 16.74 3.93 -4.06
N ILE A 143 16.10 4.62 -3.12
CA ILE A 143 16.46 6.01 -2.76
C ILE A 143 17.92 6.07 -2.30
N ALA A 144 18.36 5.16 -1.44
CA ALA A 144 19.76 5.10 -1.00
C ALA A 144 20.73 4.92 -2.17
N LYS A 145 20.38 4.09 -3.16
CA LYS A 145 21.20 3.86 -4.37
C LYS A 145 21.25 5.07 -5.30
N TRP A 146 20.12 5.79 -5.48
CA TRP A 146 20.02 6.92 -6.42
C TRP A 146 20.53 8.23 -5.83
N PHE A 147 20.40 8.43 -4.52
CA PHE A 147 20.79 9.65 -3.82
C PHE A 147 22.10 9.53 -3.06
N LYS A 148 22.88 8.45 -3.27
CA LYS A 148 24.19 8.27 -2.64
C LYS A 148 25.12 9.46 -2.94
N GLY A 149 25.55 10.15 -1.87
CA GLY A 149 26.41 11.35 -1.98
C GLY A 149 25.68 12.65 -2.32
N ARG A 150 24.35 12.65 -2.41
CA ARG A 150 23.52 13.83 -2.76
C ARG A 150 22.20 13.80 -2.00
N ASN A 151 22.00 14.73 -1.09
CA ASN A 151 20.70 14.98 -0.44
C ASN A 151 19.92 13.72 0.00
N MET A 152 20.61 12.61 0.35
CA MET A 152 20.00 11.33 0.69
C MET A 152 19.04 11.46 1.88
N ALA A 153 19.44 12.22 2.91
CA ALA A 153 18.59 12.47 4.08
C ALA A 153 17.30 13.20 3.72
N LEU A 154 17.38 14.19 2.81
CA LEU A 154 16.20 14.91 2.31
C LEU A 154 15.26 13.98 1.54
N ALA A 155 15.79 13.12 0.65
CA ALA A 155 14.98 12.19 -0.13
C ALA A 155 14.28 11.14 0.77
N MET A 156 14.98 10.62 1.78
CA MET A 156 14.40 9.69 2.76
C MET A 156 13.35 10.39 3.64
N GLY A 157 13.64 11.61 4.10
CA GLY A 157 12.67 12.40 4.87
C GLY A 157 11.40 12.71 4.08
N LEU A 158 11.54 13.06 2.80
CA LEU A 158 10.41 13.32 1.92
C LEU A 158 9.57 12.06 1.67
N GLN A 159 10.21 10.89 1.48
CA GLN A 159 9.51 9.61 1.37
C GLN A 159 8.63 9.36 2.60
N LEU A 160 9.19 9.50 3.80
CA LEU A 160 8.46 9.26 5.05
C LEU A 160 7.33 10.29 5.23
N ALA A 161 7.58 11.56 4.92
CA ALA A 161 6.56 12.62 5.02
C ALA A 161 5.39 12.34 4.07
N ILE A 162 5.65 11.96 2.82
CA ILE A 162 4.60 11.66 1.83
C ILE A 162 3.83 10.39 2.22
N ALA A 163 4.50 9.37 2.76
CA ALA A 163 3.84 8.17 3.28
C ALA A 163 2.86 8.53 4.41
N ARG A 164 3.28 9.34 5.39
CA ARG A 164 2.42 9.82 6.48
C ARG A 164 1.30 10.74 6.00
N PHE A 165 1.55 11.49 4.92
CA PHE A 165 0.50 12.27 4.26
C PHE A 165 -0.58 11.37 3.65
N GLY A 166 -0.22 10.15 3.17
CA GLY A 166 -1.17 9.11 2.76
C GLY A 166 -2.12 8.72 3.90
N THR A 167 -1.58 8.39 5.08
CA THR A 167 -2.36 8.13 6.31
C THR A 167 -3.30 9.29 6.63
N ALA A 168 -2.77 10.52 6.72
CA ALA A 168 -3.57 11.69 7.07
C ALA A 168 -4.72 11.93 6.07
N THR A 169 -4.44 11.75 4.79
CA THR A 169 -5.43 11.91 3.71
C THR A 169 -6.50 10.82 3.80
N ALA A 170 -6.12 9.57 4.08
CA ALA A 170 -7.06 8.46 4.26
C ALA A 170 -8.05 8.73 5.41
N ILE A 171 -7.52 9.12 6.57
CA ILE A 171 -8.33 9.40 7.77
C ILE A 171 -9.30 10.55 7.53
N LEU A 172 -8.89 11.59 6.79
CA LEU A 172 -9.74 12.74 6.49
C LEU A 172 -10.81 12.42 5.44
N ILE A 173 -10.45 11.67 4.39
CA ILE A 173 -11.32 11.45 3.23
C ILE A 173 -12.30 10.29 3.45
N ALA A 174 -11.91 9.22 4.15
CA ALA A 174 -12.77 8.05 4.31
C ALA A 174 -14.14 8.35 4.92
N PRO A 175 -14.27 9.15 6.01
CA PRO A 175 -15.57 9.53 6.53
C PRO A 175 -16.40 10.41 5.57
N MET A 176 -15.72 11.18 4.70
CA MET A 176 -16.41 12.02 3.69
C MET A 176 -16.96 11.17 2.54
N ILE A 177 -16.28 10.05 2.20
CA ILE A 177 -16.71 9.10 1.16
C ILE A 177 -17.91 8.28 1.66
N VAL A 178 -17.82 7.76 2.88
CA VAL A 178 -18.89 7.03 3.54
C VAL A 178 -19.71 8.05 4.32
N LYS A 179 -20.58 8.79 3.66
CA LYS A 179 -21.42 9.80 4.31
C LYS A 179 -22.01 9.24 5.60
N GLN A 180 -21.69 9.87 6.74
CA GLN A 180 -22.27 9.48 8.01
C GLN A 180 -23.79 9.61 7.93
N LYS A 181 -24.48 8.48 8.08
CA LYS A 181 -25.93 8.41 8.10
C LYS A 181 -26.45 8.68 9.50
N ALA A 182 -27.74 9.04 9.61
CA ALA A 182 -28.37 9.21 10.91
C ALA A 182 -28.38 7.88 11.69
N LEU A 183 -28.44 7.94 13.02
CA LEU A 183 -28.54 6.77 13.89
C LEU A 183 -29.72 5.88 13.44
N GLY A 184 -29.41 4.62 13.09
CA GLY A 184 -30.42 3.63 12.64
C GLY A 184 -30.55 3.47 11.12
N GLU A 185 -29.79 4.20 10.31
CA GLU A 185 -29.76 3.98 8.88
C GLU A 185 -28.78 2.87 8.48
N PHE A 186 -29.20 2.04 7.52
CA PHE A 186 -28.46 0.85 7.07
C PHE A 186 -27.39 1.21 6.02
N TYR A 187 -26.18 0.68 6.18
CA TYR A 187 -25.07 0.83 5.22
C TYR A 187 -25.00 -0.38 4.31
N THR A 188 -25.10 -0.14 3.01
CA THR A 188 -24.98 -1.18 1.99
C THR A 188 -23.53 -1.61 1.77
N LEU A 189 -23.31 -2.82 1.23
CA LEU A 189 -21.97 -3.29 0.83
C LEU A 189 -21.30 -2.30 -0.13
N ALA A 190 -22.04 -1.74 -1.07
CA ALA A 190 -21.49 -0.77 -2.02
C ALA A 190 -20.99 0.50 -1.33
N GLU A 191 -21.65 0.98 -0.29
CA GLU A 191 -21.21 2.15 0.48
C GLU A 191 -20.01 1.85 1.35
N THR A 192 -20.02 0.70 2.04
CA THR A 192 -18.92 0.25 2.89
C THR A 192 -17.65 -0.05 2.07
N ASN A 193 -17.80 -0.48 0.81
CA ASN A 193 -16.68 -0.81 -0.07
C ASN A 193 -16.10 0.40 -0.83
N LYS A 194 -16.79 1.54 -0.91
CA LYS A 194 -16.27 2.74 -1.61
C LYS A 194 -14.85 3.13 -1.20
N PRO A 195 -14.49 3.20 0.10
CA PRO A 195 -13.13 3.53 0.51
C PRO A 195 -12.10 2.54 -0.04
N ALA A 196 -12.39 1.22 0.02
CA ALA A 196 -11.50 0.20 -0.51
C ALA A 196 -11.29 0.33 -2.03
N LEU A 197 -12.36 0.60 -2.79
CA LEU A 197 -12.28 0.82 -4.23
C LEU A 197 -11.42 2.03 -4.59
N ILE A 198 -11.59 3.14 -3.87
CA ILE A 198 -10.77 4.34 -4.08
C ILE A 198 -9.32 4.06 -3.71
N GLY A 199 -9.07 3.41 -2.57
CA GLY A 199 -7.75 2.99 -2.15
C GLY A 199 -7.06 2.07 -3.17
N LEU A 200 -7.80 1.10 -3.71
CA LEU A 200 -7.32 0.21 -4.77
C LEU A 200 -6.98 0.97 -6.06
N ALA A 201 -7.78 1.96 -6.44
CA ALA A 201 -7.49 2.80 -7.60
C ALA A 201 -6.21 3.62 -7.40
N VAL A 202 -6.00 4.19 -6.21
CA VAL A 202 -4.77 4.91 -5.86
C VAL A 202 -3.57 3.97 -5.85
N LEU A 203 -3.72 2.73 -5.35
CA LEU A 203 -2.69 1.69 -5.41
C LEU A 203 -2.34 1.30 -6.84
N ALA A 204 -3.33 1.20 -7.73
CA ALA A 204 -3.09 0.91 -9.15
C ALA A 204 -2.22 2.00 -9.81
N VAL A 205 -2.49 3.28 -9.51
CA VAL A 205 -1.64 4.40 -9.95
C VAL A 205 -0.22 4.24 -9.39
N GLY A 206 -0.07 3.90 -8.11
CA GLY A 206 1.22 3.62 -7.48
C GLY A 206 1.98 2.49 -8.19
N ALA A 207 1.30 1.39 -8.53
CA ALA A 207 1.89 0.27 -9.25
C ALA A 207 2.34 0.64 -10.67
N ILE A 208 1.59 1.48 -11.37
CA ILE A 208 1.99 2.00 -12.70
C ILE A 208 3.28 2.83 -12.57
N LEU A 209 3.37 3.71 -11.58
CA LEU A 209 4.59 4.51 -11.35
C LEU A 209 5.77 3.63 -10.91
N TRP A 210 5.53 2.57 -10.14
CA TRP A 210 6.56 1.56 -9.87
C TRP A 210 7.06 0.89 -11.17
N ALA A 211 6.16 0.51 -12.07
CA ALA A 211 6.54 -0.08 -13.37
C ALA A 211 7.38 0.90 -14.22
N VAL A 212 7.03 2.19 -14.23
CA VAL A 212 7.83 3.24 -14.87
C VAL A 212 9.23 3.31 -14.26
N PHE A 213 9.33 3.29 -12.91
CA PHE A 213 10.62 3.24 -12.21
C PHE A 213 11.45 2.02 -12.64
N VAL A 214 10.85 0.83 -12.66
CA VAL A 214 11.54 -0.42 -13.06
C VAL A 214 12.03 -0.33 -14.49
N ALA A 215 11.24 0.23 -15.42
CA ALA A 215 11.64 0.47 -16.80
C ALA A 215 12.84 1.44 -16.88
N MET A 216 12.80 2.56 -16.11
CA MET A 216 13.92 3.51 -16.05
C MET A 216 15.21 2.87 -15.54
N VAL A 217 15.13 1.99 -14.54
CA VAL A 217 16.30 1.25 -14.03
C VAL A 217 16.78 0.23 -15.06
N GLY A 218 15.87 -0.38 -15.83
CA GLY A 218 16.20 -1.34 -16.89
C GLY A 218 17.00 -0.77 -18.04
N TRP A 219 16.87 0.51 -18.30
CA TRP A 219 17.65 1.21 -19.32
C TRP A 219 19.07 1.58 -18.87
N LEU A 220 19.39 1.35 -17.59
CA LEU A 220 20.67 1.72 -16.96
C LEU A 220 21.62 0.54 -16.76
N ASP A 221 21.09 -0.69 -16.75
CA ASP A 221 21.85 -1.94 -16.68
C ASP A 221 22.09 -2.50 -18.07
#